data_822b4efe3541f3f3873131e57b201786
#
_entry.id   822b4efe3541f3f3873131e57b201786
#
_cell.length_a   1.000
_cell.length_b   1.000
_cell.length_c   1.000
_cell.angle_alpha   90.00
_cell.angle_beta   90.00
_cell.angle_gamma   90.00
#
_symmetry.space_group_name_H-M   'P 1'
#
loop_
_entity.id
_entity.type
_entity.pdbx_description
1 polymer ?
#
loop_
_entity_poly.entity_id
_entity_poly.type
_entity_poly.pdbx_seq_one_letter_code
_entity_poly.pdbx_strand_id
1 'polypeptide(L)'
;MRALLRAATCVAALSACLGVSPVGAAAAADDVVCRLTDPRLDEISGMAPSLRHPGVLWLHNDSSGGPRLYAVDARTCRTLATITVRGARARDWEGLASGRDARGRPVLWIGDIGDNRDSWPSVDVLRVPEPPVLRSRSVPARTFRFTYNDMPHNAETLLADPVRPRLWVVTKQLAHGGLYALPSPLKARGVNIATRLRTEGGLVTDGAVSPTGDRYVLRDYVDAVVYAGLPPGREIARIPLPIQVQGEAIAWAPDGRSLLIASERDDRLIRIPLPPSAR
;
A
#
# COMPACT_ATOMS: atom_id res chain seq x y z
N MET A 1 -41.32 49.26 66.87
CA MET A 1 -40.67 47.92 66.76
C MET A 1 -40.10 47.81 65.33
N ARG A 2 -38.83 47.56 65.20
CA ARG A 2 -37.95 47.85 64.06
C ARG A 2 -38.17 46.91 62.88
N ALA A 3 -38.42 47.49 61.67
CA ALA A 3 -38.40 46.82 60.36
C ALA A 3 -36.95 46.85 59.81
N LEU A 4 -36.46 45.68 59.42
CA LEU A 4 -35.17 45.50 58.72
C LEU A 4 -35.42 45.38 57.24
N LEU A 5 -34.95 46.41 56.49
CA LEU A 5 -34.82 46.35 55.03
C LEU A 5 -33.65 45.46 54.67
N ARG A 6 -33.87 44.52 53.81
CA ARG A 6 -32.79 43.74 53.12
C ARG A 6 -32.73 44.25 51.67
N ALA A 7 -31.59 44.82 51.29
CA ALA A 7 -31.27 45.18 49.93
C ALA A 7 -30.83 43.93 49.15
N ALA A 8 -31.45 43.69 48.03
CA ALA A 8 -31.07 42.67 47.08
C ALA A 8 -30.14 43.28 46.01
N THR A 9 -28.87 42.80 45.97
CA THR A 9 -27.90 43.17 44.96
C THR A 9 -28.02 42.23 43.78
N CYS A 10 -28.45 42.73 42.60
CA CYS A 10 -28.44 42.00 41.35
C CYS A 10 -27.00 42.00 40.80
N VAL A 11 -26.39 40.82 40.71
CA VAL A 11 -25.18 40.61 39.95
C VAL A 11 -25.56 40.15 38.56
N ALA A 12 -25.35 40.98 37.56
CA ALA A 12 -25.52 40.63 36.16
C ALA A 12 -24.25 39.89 35.71
N ALA A 13 -24.38 38.59 35.44
CA ALA A 13 -23.33 37.78 34.82
C ALA A 13 -23.38 37.97 33.30
N LEU A 14 -22.35 38.62 32.73
CA LEU A 14 -22.10 38.66 31.29
C LEU A 14 -21.55 37.31 30.85
N SER A 15 -22.35 36.47 30.24
CA SER A 15 -21.86 35.28 29.52
C SER A 15 -21.37 35.66 28.14
N ALA A 16 -20.06 35.78 28.00
CA ALA A 16 -19.40 35.86 26.68
C ALA A 16 -19.41 34.48 26.02
N CYS A 17 -20.35 34.23 25.09
CA CYS A 17 -20.30 33.09 24.20
C CYS A 17 -19.16 33.26 23.20
N LEU A 18 -18.03 32.63 23.48
CA LEU A 18 -16.99 32.41 22.46
C LEU A 18 -17.54 31.42 21.43
N GLY A 19 -17.99 31.97 20.31
CA GLY A 19 -18.41 31.17 19.16
C GLY A 19 -17.19 30.48 18.55
N VAL A 20 -16.94 29.23 18.95
CA VAL A 20 -16.08 28.32 18.21
C VAL A 20 -16.85 27.90 16.97
N SER A 21 -16.58 28.56 15.85
CA SER A 21 -17.03 28.08 14.55
C SER A 21 -16.36 26.72 14.30
N PRO A 22 -17.10 25.64 14.04
CA PRO A 22 -16.48 24.42 13.59
C PRO A 22 -15.86 24.73 12.24
N VAL A 23 -14.52 24.65 12.15
CA VAL A 23 -13.84 24.54 10.87
C VAL A 23 -14.29 23.20 10.29
N GLY A 24 -15.38 23.23 9.54
CA GLY A 24 -15.80 22.10 8.74
C GLY A 24 -14.68 21.84 7.74
N ALA A 25 -13.89 20.82 7.98
CA ALA A 25 -13.07 20.24 6.94
C ALA A 25 -14.07 19.78 5.86
N ALA A 26 -14.21 20.58 4.80
CA ALA A 26 -14.88 20.14 3.60
C ALA A 26 -14.13 18.86 3.18
N ALA A 27 -14.82 17.73 3.18
CA ALA A 27 -14.28 16.51 2.59
C ALA A 27 -13.90 16.90 1.16
N ALA A 28 -12.60 16.91 0.87
CA ALA A 28 -12.12 17.14 -0.49
C ALA A 28 -12.81 16.08 -1.35
N ALA A 29 -13.48 16.52 -2.42
CA ALA A 29 -14.05 15.57 -3.38
C ALA A 29 -12.94 14.61 -3.81
N ASP A 30 -13.22 13.32 -3.83
CA ASP A 30 -12.27 12.30 -4.26
C ASP A 30 -11.71 12.70 -5.63
N ASP A 31 -10.40 12.85 -5.75
CA ASP A 31 -9.73 13.11 -7.02
C ASP A 31 -9.68 11.79 -7.83
N VAL A 32 -10.83 11.40 -8.37
CA VAL A 32 -10.97 10.20 -9.20
C VAL A 32 -10.28 10.45 -10.54
N VAL A 33 -9.16 9.79 -10.74
CA VAL A 33 -8.39 9.87 -11.99
C VAL A 33 -9.15 9.24 -13.14
N CYS A 34 -9.62 8.00 -12.93
CA CYS A 34 -10.40 7.21 -13.89
C CYS A 34 -11.07 6.02 -13.21
N ARG A 35 -11.85 5.23 -14.00
CA ARG A 35 -12.51 4.03 -13.53
C ARG A 35 -11.96 2.77 -14.20
N LEU A 36 -11.60 1.78 -13.38
CA LEU A 36 -11.12 0.46 -13.80
C LEU A 36 -12.30 -0.36 -14.29
N THR A 37 -12.50 -0.40 -15.60
CA THR A 37 -13.69 -1.05 -16.23
C THR A 37 -13.44 -2.48 -16.69
N ASP A 38 -12.25 -3.02 -16.49
CA ASP A 38 -11.95 -4.43 -16.78
C ASP A 38 -12.60 -5.33 -15.72
N PRO A 39 -13.61 -6.13 -16.07
CA PRO A 39 -14.35 -6.93 -15.09
C PRO A 39 -13.53 -8.04 -14.45
N ARG A 40 -12.30 -8.23 -14.89
CA ARG A 40 -11.36 -9.19 -14.30
C ARG A 40 -10.57 -8.59 -13.13
N LEU A 41 -10.64 -7.28 -12.92
CA LEU A 41 -10.01 -6.55 -11.82
C LEU A 41 -11.05 -6.25 -10.74
N ASP A 42 -11.52 -7.28 -10.05
CA ASP A 42 -12.59 -7.25 -9.06
C ASP A 42 -12.10 -7.39 -7.61
N GLU A 43 -10.90 -7.94 -7.40
CA GLU A 43 -10.27 -8.12 -6.09
C GLU A 43 -8.84 -7.52 -6.10
N ILE A 44 -8.71 -6.23 -6.43
CA ILE A 44 -7.41 -5.59 -6.55
C ILE A 44 -6.74 -5.50 -5.18
N SER A 45 -5.66 -6.28 -5.00
CA SER A 45 -4.84 -6.30 -3.78
C SER A 45 -3.48 -5.64 -3.96
N GLY A 46 -2.88 -5.66 -5.15
CA GLY A 46 -1.57 -5.06 -5.37
C GLY A 46 -1.51 -4.10 -6.56
N MET A 47 -0.76 -3.00 -6.41
CA MET A 47 -0.55 -2.01 -7.48
C MET A 47 0.88 -1.46 -7.46
N ALA A 48 1.54 -1.43 -8.62
CA ALA A 48 2.88 -0.86 -8.76
C ALA A 48 3.07 -0.08 -10.07
N PRO A 49 3.78 1.06 -10.07
CA PRO A 49 4.08 1.78 -11.31
C PRO A 49 5.08 0.98 -12.17
N SER A 50 4.90 1.00 -13.48
CA SER A 50 5.86 0.41 -14.40
C SER A 50 7.19 1.20 -14.39
N LEU A 51 8.32 0.49 -14.35
CA LEU A 51 9.65 1.09 -14.50
C LEU A 51 10.09 1.18 -15.98
N ARG A 52 9.37 0.50 -16.90
CA ARG A 52 9.66 0.50 -18.33
C ARG A 52 8.72 1.38 -19.15
N HIS A 53 7.46 1.46 -18.74
CA HIS A 53 6.39 2.05 -19.53
C HIS A 53 5.80 3.22 -18.77
N PRO A 54 6.27 4.46 -19.00
CA PRO A 54 5.73 5.64 -18.30
C PRO A 54 4.20 5.73 -18.45
N GLY A 55 3.52 6.02 -17.33
CA GLY A 55 2.06 6.12 -17.29
C GLY A 55 1.32 4.78 -17.23
N VAL A 56 2.02 3.68 -17.00
CA VAL A 56 1.42 2.36 -16.81
C VAL A 56 1.51 1.93 -15.35
N LEU A 57 0.43 1.37 -14.83
CA LEU A 57 0.35 0.67 -13.56
C LEU A 57 0.24 -0.84 -13.83
N TRP A 58 0.92 -1.63 -13.04
CA TRP A 58 0.71 -3.06 -12.91
C TRP A 58 -0.22 -3.32 -11.75
N LEU A 59 -1.23 -4.16 -11.96
CA LEU A 59 -2.18 -4.59 -10.93
C LEU A 59 -2.31 -6.12 -10.94
N HIS A 60 -2.73 -6.68 -9.81
CA HIS A 60 -3.23 -8.05 -9.71
C HIS A 60 -4.39 -8.11 -8.73
N ASN A 61 -5.13 -9.19 -8.80
CA ASN A 61 -6.11 -9.58 -7.79
C ASN A 61 -5.45 -10.43 -6.70
N ASP A 62 -6.11 -10.54 -5.57
CA ASP A 62 -5.76 -11.42 -4.48
C ASP A 62 -5.76 -12.90 -4.95
N SER A 63 -6.77 -13.65 -4.66
CA SER A 63 -6.83 -15.10 -4.93
C SER A 63 -7.64 -15.46 -6.17
N SER A 64 -8.49 -14.57 -6.65
CA SER A 64 -9.32 -14.80 -7.84
C SER A 64 -8.57 -14.60 -9.15
N GLY A 65 -9.09 -15.17 -10.21
CA GLY A 65 -8.58 -14.93 -11.57
C GLY A 65 -7.26 -15.61 -11.91
N GLY A 66 -6.57 -16.27 -10.97
CA GLY A 66 -5.31 -16.99 -11.16
C GLY A 66 -4.11 -16.08 -11.37
N PRO A 67 -2.92 -16.60 -11.69
CA PRO A 67 -1.64 -15.88 -11.66
C PRO A 67 -1.52 -14.89 -12.84
N ARG A 68 -2.16 -13.74 -12.73
CA ARG A 68 -2.17 -12.70 -13.76
C ARG A 68 -1.76 -11.34 -13.22
N LEU A 69 -1.02 -10.62 -14.06
CA LEU A 69 -0.73 -9.19 -13.92
C LEU A 69 -1.41 -8.44 -15.06
N TYR A 70 -1.99 -7.30 -14.75
CA TYR A 70 -2.67 -6.41 -15.68
C TYR A 70 -1.88 -5.12 -15.82
N ALA A 71 -1.45 -4.80 -17.05
CA ALA A 71 -0.88 -3.50 -17.37
C ALA A 71 -2.03 -2.54 -17.68
N VAL A 72 -2.17 -1.49 -16.90
CA VAL A 72 -3.27 -0.54 -16.98
C VAL A 72 -2.71 0.86 -17.26
N ASP A 73 -3.31 1.59 -18.19
CA ASP A 73 -3.00 3.00 -18.41
C ASP A 73 -3.49 3.83 -17.22
N ALA A 74 -2.58 4.51 -16.54
CA ALA A 74 -2.86 5.22 -15.29
C ALA A 74 -3.77 6.46 -15.47
N ARG A 75 -4.00 6.90 -16.70
CA ARG A 75 -4.85 8.07 -17.00
C ARG A 75 -6.26 7.68 -17.43
N THR A 76 -6.39 6.53 -18.11
CA THR A 76 -7.67 6.09 -18.69
C THR A 76 -8.24 4.84 -18.03
N CYS A 77 -7.46 4.19 -17.16
CA CYS A 77 -7.78 2.91 -16.51
C CYS A 77 -8.03 1.73 -17.48
N ARG A 78 -7.64 1.89 -18.77
CA ARG A 78 -7.76 0.82 -19.74
C ARG A 78 -6.68 -0.24 -19.56
N THR A 79 -7.07 -1.50 -19.55
CA THR A 79 -6.11 -2.62 -19.61
C THR A 79 -5.44 -2.66 -20.98
N LEU A 80 -4.11 -2.53 -21.00
CA LEU A 80 -3.27 -2.54 -22.19
C LEU A 80 -2.74 -3.93 -22.53
N ALA A 81 -2.48 -4.74 -21.50
CA ALA A 81 -1.98 -6.10 -21.64
C ALA A 81 -2.25 -6.92 -20.39
N THR A 82 -2.35 -8.22 -20.54
CA THR A 82 -2.44 -9.19 -19.45
C THR A 82 -1.26 -10.16 -19.52
N ILE A 83 -0.55 -10.31 -18.41
CA ILE A 83 0.58 -11.23 -18.29
C ILE A 83 0.16 -12.42 -17.44
N THR A 84 0.19 -13.63 -18.02
CA THR A 84 0.09 -14.86 -17.24
C THR A 84 1.46 -15.18 -16.64
N VAL A 85 1.55 -15.25 -15.32
CA VAL A 85 2.79 -15.53 -14.59
C VAL A 85 3.00 -17.04 -14.53
N ARG A 86 3.84 -17.57 -15.42
CA ARG A 86 4.09 -18.99 -15.52
C ARG A 86 4.94 -19.49 -14.35
N GLY A 87 4.51 -20.58 -13.75
CA GLY A 87 5.17 -21.21 -12.60
C GLY A 87 4.71 -20.68 -11.25
N ALA A 88 3.78 -19.72 -11.24
CA ALA A 88 3.11 -19.26 -10.03
C ALA A 88 1.81 -20.04 -9.76
N ARG A 89 1.45 -20.16 -8.49
CA ARG A 89 0.17 -20.76 -8.05
C ARG A 89 -0.91 -19.72 -7.76
N ALA A 90 -0.52 -18.49 -7.36
CA ALA A 90 -1.41 -17.46 -6.84
C ALA A 90 -2.29 -18.01 -5.72
N ARG A 91 -1.65 -18.36 -4.62
CA ARG A 91 -2.33 -18.95 -3.48
C ARG A 91 -3.09 -17.88 -2.71
N ASP A 92 -2.40 -16.75 -2.45
CA ASP A 92 -2.89 -15.60 -1.70
C ASP A 92 -1.97 -14.40 -2.03
N TRP A 93 -2.21 -13.79 -3.22
CA TRP A 93 -1.37 -12.70 -3.71
C TRP A 93 -1.81 -11.39 -3.09
N GLU A 94 -0.87 -10.71 -2.44
CA GLU A 94 -1.13 -9.47 -1.74
C GLU A 94 -0.29 -8.33 -2.32
N GLY A 95 0.85 -8.00 -1.77
CA GLY A 95 1.63 -6.87 -2.23
C GLY A 95 2.24 -7.03 -3.63
N LEU A 96 2.25 -5.94 -4.40
CA LEU A 96 2.94 -5.82 -5.69
C LEU A 96 3.94 -4.66 -5.66
N ALA A 97 5.17 -4.90 -6.04
CA ALA A 97 6.18 -3.86 -6.07
C ALA A 97 7.02 -3.89 -7.35
N SER A 98 7.33 -2.71 -7.88
CA SER A 98 8.30 -2.54 -8.95
C SER A 98 9.70 -2.36 -8.37
N GLY A 99 10.68 -3.00 -8.98
CA GLY A 99 12.06 -2.91 -8.53
C GLY A 99 13.05 -3.35 -9.61
N ARG A 100 14.30 -3.57 -9.20
CA ARG A 100 15.36 -4.05 -10.09
C ARG A 100 15.95 -5.36 -9.59
N ASP A 101 16.34 -6.21 -10.52
CA ASP A 101 17.12 -7.39 -10.18
C ASP A 101 18.62 -7.04 -9.92
N ALA A 102 19.42 -8.03 -9.52
CA ALA A 102 20.84 -7.85 -9.26
C ALA A 102 21.67 -7.37 -10.49
N ARG A 103 21.08 -7.38 -11.68
CA ARG A 103 21.69 -6.85 -12.91
C ARG A 103 21.11 -5.48 -13.30
N GLY A 104 20.32 -4.83 -12.40
CA GLY A 104 19.69 -3.54 -12.64
C GLY A 104 18.49 -3.57 -13.60
N ARG A 105 18.02 -4.75 -14.01
CA ARG A 105 16.90 -4.85 -14.96
C ARG A 105 15.56 -4.68 -14.23
N PRO A 106 14.60 -3.94 -14.82
CA PRO A 106 13.26 -3.79 -14.27
C PRO A 106 12.55 -5.14 -14.09
N VAL A 107 11.98 -5.33 -12.90
CA VAL A 107 11.21 -6.51 -12.51
C VAL A 107 10.00 -6.11 -11.69
N LEU A 108 9.01 -6.97 -11.69
CA LEU A 108 7.87 -6.92 -10.78
C LEU A 108 8.07 -7.98 -9.71
N TRP A 109 7.87 -7.59 -8.47
CA TRP A 109 7.87 -8.47 -7.32
C TRP A 109 6.44 -8.65 -6.83
N ILE A 110 6.02 -9.91 -6.69
CA ILE A 110 4.68 -10.29 -6.24
C ILE A 110 4.85 -11.01 -4.91
N GLY A 111 4.07 -10.63 -3.93
CA GLY A 111 3.97 -11.31 -2.64
C GLY A 111 2.84 -12.35 -2.67
N ASP A 112 3.18 -13.63 -2.66
CA ASP A 112 2.24 -14.73 -2.37
C ASP A 112 2.35 -15.00 -0.86
N ILE A 113 1.89 -14.02 -0.06
CA ILE A 113 2.24 -13.80 1.34
C ILE A 113 1.05 -13.71 2.29
N GLY A 114 -0.19 -13.71 1.77
CA GLY A 114 -1.39 -13.83 2.58
C GLY A 114 -1.42 -15.18 3.32
N ASP A 115 -1.80 -15.15 4.58
CA ASP A 115 -2.01 -16.32 5.45
C ASP A 115 -2.98 -15.95 6.56
N ASN A 116 -4.25 -15.82 6.24
CA ASN A 116 -5.30 -15.37 7.15
C ASN A 116 -5.44 -16.20 8.45
N ARG A 117 -4.70 -17.30 8.57
CA ARG A 117 -4.70 -18.17 9.77
C ARG A 117 -3.35 -18.19 10.49
N ASP A 118 -2.36 -17.43 10.01
CA ASP A 118 -0.99 -17.43 10.53
C ASP A 118 -0.42 -18.85 10.72
N SER A 119 -0.62 -19.71 9.74
CA SER A 119 -0.38 -21.15 9.88
C SER A 119 0.59 -21.74 8.86
N TRP A 120 0.93 -21.01 7.81
CA TRP A 120 1.79 -21.56 6.77
C TRP A 120 3.27 -21.51 7.18
N PRO A 121 3.97 -22.64 7.08
CA PRO A 121 5.37 -22.71 7.49
C PRO A 121 6.29 -21.84 6.61
N SER A 122 5.81 -21.44 5.45
CA SER A 122 6.52 -20.54 4.54
C SER A 122 5.58 -19.91 3.52
N VAL A 123 5.95 -18.74 3.06
CA VAL A 123 5.32 -17.96 2.00
C VAL A 123 6.32 -17.66 0.90
N ASP A 124 5.87 -17.09 -0.21
CA ASP A 124 6.71 -16.91 -1.39
C ASP A 124 6.73 -15.45 -1.87
N VAL A 125 7.86 -14.97 -2.37
CA VAL A 125 7.92 -13.81 -3.25
C VAL A 125 8.34 -14.24 -4.64
N LEU A 126 7.67 -13.71 -5.65
CA LEU A 126 7.91 -14.04 -7.04
C LEU A 126 8.56 -12.86 -7.76
N ARG A 127 9.59 -13.14 -8.55
CA ARG A 127 10.21 -12.15 -9.43
C ARG A 127 9.82 -12.41 -10.87
N VAL A 128 9.16 -11.45 -11.49
CA VAL A 128 8.75 -11.48 -12.90
C VAL A 128 9.55 -10.43 -13.67
N PRO A 129 10.29 -10.76 -14.72
CA PRO A 129 10.89 -9.76 -15.59
C PRO A 129 9.80 -8.86 -16.18
N GLU A 130 9.95 -7.54 -16.02
CA GLU A 130 8.99 -6.62 -16.61
C GLU A 130 9.12 -6.66 -18.15
N PRO A 131 8.03 -6.96 -18.88
CA PRO A 131 8.07 -7.11 -20.33
C PRO A 131 8.51 -5.83 -21.04
N PRO A 132 9.39 -5.92 -22.05
CA PRO A 132 9.82 -4.73 -22.82
C PRO A 132 8.73 -4.20 -23.76
N VAL A 133 7.71 -5.00 -24.06
CA VAL A 133 6.59 -4.63 -24.92
C VAL A 133 5.29 -5.03 -24.22
N LEU A 134 4.34 -4.10 -24.16
CA LEU A 134 3.00 -4.32 -23.61
C LEU A 134 2.14 -5.11 -24.60
N ARG A 135 2.12 -6.41 -24.44
CA ARG A 135 1.20 -7.32 -25.13
C ARG A 135 0.88 -8.51 -24.20
N SER A 136 -0.32 -9.03 -24.31
CA SER A 136 -0.74 -10.21 -23.53
C SER A 136 0.12 -11.42 -23.90
N ARG A 137 0.67 -12.08 -22.87
CA ARG A 137 1.61 -13.19 -23.00
C ARG A 137 1.83 -13.91 -21.69
N SER A 138 2.48 -15.08 -21.74
CA SER A 138 3.02 -15.73 -20.56
C SER A 138 4.47 -15.33 -20.31
N VAL A 139 4.80 -15.04 -19.03
CA VAL A 139 6.16 -14.70 -18.60
C VAL A 139 6.54 -15.62 -17.43
N PRO A 140 7.74 -16.22 -17.43
CA PRO A 140 8.16 -17.07 -16.32
C PRO A 140 8.49 -16.23 -15.09
N ALA A 141 8.05 -16.70 -13.92
CA ALA A 141 8.49 -16.18 -12.63
C ALA A 141 9.65 -16.99 -12.06
N ARG A 142 10.42 -16.35 -11.17
CA ARG A 142 11.33 -17.03 -10.25
C ARG A 142 10.78 -16.86 -8.85
N THR A 143 10.49 -17.97 -8.19
CA THR A 143 9.97 -18.01 -6.83
C THR A 143 11.11 -18.07 -5.83
N PHE A 144 10.97 -17.33 -4.72
CA PHE A 144 11.86 -17.33 -3.56
C PHE A 144 11.01 -17.55 -2.32
N ARG A 145 11.18 -18.72 -1.71
CA ARG A 145 10.49 -19.08 -0.48
C ARG A 145 11.14 -18.41 0.71
N PHE A 146 10.31 -17.97 1.67
CA PHE A 146 10.81 -17.46 2.94
C PHE A 146 9.89 -17.84 4.11
N THR A 147 10.43 -17.72 5.31
CA THR A 147 9.72 -17.78 6.58
C THR A 147 10.10 -16.57 7.42
N TYR A 148 9.29 -16.22 8.38
CA TYR A 148 9.61 -15.19 9.36
C TYR A 148 10.54 -15.77 10.44
N ASN A 149 11.33 -14.90 11.10
CA ASN A 149 12.28 -15.32 12.14
C ASN A 149 11.62 -15.56 13.52
N ASP A 150 10.34 -15.38 13.62
CA ASP A 150 9.53 -15.58 14.83
C ASP A 150 8.43 -16.65 14.64
N MET A 151 7.34 -16.31 13.99
CA MET A 151 6.21 -17.19 13.74
C MET A 151 5.60 -16.89 12.35
N PRO A 152 4.70 -17.74 11.82
CA PRO A 152 3.92 -17.41 10.63
C PRO A 152 3.10 -16.13 10.82
N HIS A 153 2.91 -15.37 9.75
CA HIS A 153 2.13 -14.14 9.75
C HIS A 153 1.33 -14.00 8.46
N ASN A 154 0.12 -13.45 8.57
CA ASN A 154 -0.57 -12.85 7.44
C ASN A 154 0.08 -11.53 7.06
N ALA A 155 0.46 -11.36 5.80
CA ALA A 155 1.07 -10.13 5.31
C ALA A 155 0.42 -9.70 4.00
N GLU A 156 0.24 -8.39 3.84
CA GLU A 156 -0.44 -7.78 2.71
C GLU A 156 0.50 -6.87 1.90
N THR A 157 1.60 -6.46 2.50
CA THR A 157 2.49 -5.45 1.91
C THR A 157 3.83 -6.04 1.50
N LEU A 158 4.20 -5.80 0.25
CA LEU A 158 5.54 -6.06 -0.27
C LEU A 158 6.19 -4.76 -0.74
N LEU A 159 7.27 -4.35 -0.10
CA LEU A 159 8.05 -3.18 -0.48
C LEU A 159 9.31 -3.61 -1.23
N ALA A 160 9.66 -2.89 -2.30
CA ALA A 160 10.89 -3.10 -3.05
C ALA A 160 11.66 -1.78 -3.19
N ASP A 161 12.97 -1.82 -2.95
CA ASP A 161 13.87 -0.71 -3.28
C ASP A 161 13.91 -0.55 -4.81
N PRO A 162 13.62 0.64 -5.37
CA PRO A 162 13.58 0.85 -6.82
C PRO A 162 14.97 0.79 -7.47
N VAL A 163 16.04 0.89 -6.67
CA VAL A 163 17.43 0.95 -7.14
C VAL A 163 18.17 -0.35 -6.90
N ARG A 164 18.00 -0.96 -5.71
CA ARG A 164 18.73 -2.16 -5.27
C ARG A 164 17.80 -3.34 -5.05
N PRO A 165 18.24 -4.60 -5.18
CA PRO A 165 17.39 -5.76 -4.99
C PRO A 165 17.16 -6.04 -3.49
N ARG A 166 16.51 -5.12 -2.79
CA ARG A 166 16.11 -5.24 -1.38
C ARG A 166 14.60 -5.25 -1.28
N LEU A 167 14.07 -6.13 -0.43
CA LEU A 167 12.64 -6.32 -0.21
C LEU A 167 12.33 -6.29 1.27
N TRP A 168 11.13 -5.81 1.58
CA TRP A 168 10.54 -5.86 2.91
C TRP A 168 9.10 -6.31 2.82
N VAL A 169 8.62 -6.91 3.88
CA VAL A 169 7.23 -7.37 4.04
C VAL A 169 6.66 -6.72 5.29
N VAL A 170 5.41 -6.28 5.23
CA VAL A 170 4.66 -5.77 6.39
C VAL A 170 3.43 -6.63 6.60
N THR A 171 3.22 -7.05 7.84
CA THR A 171 2.11 -7.93 8.20
C THR A 171 0.84 -7.13 8.52
N LYS A 172 -0.32 -7.72 8.28
CA LYS A 172 -1.65 -7.18 8.58
C LYS A 172 -2.17 -7.79 9.89
N GLN A 173 -1.80 -7.21 11.01
CA GLN A 173 -2.20 -7.72 12.33
C GLN A 173 -2.48 -6.57 13.29
N LEU A 174 -3.61 -6.64 14.02
CA LEU A 174 -4.01 -5.62 15.00
C LEU A 174 -2.98 -5.42 16.11
N ALA A 175 -2.37 -6.51 16.55
CA ALA A 175 -1.31 -6.50 17.55
C ALA A 175 -0.18 -7.43 17.10
N HIS A 176 1.05 -7.09 17.49
CA HIS A 176 2.24 -7.88 17.16
C HIS A 176 2.60 -7.99 15.67
N GLY A 177 1.99 -7.19 14.80
CA GLY A 177 2.41 -7.02 13.43
C GLY A 177 3.86 -6.56 13.33
N GLY A 178 4.48 -6.73 12.17
CA GLY A 178 5.88 -6.40 11.99
C GLY A 178 6.24 -5.96 10.59
N LEU A 179 7.29 -5.18 10.53
CA LEU A 179 8.04 -4.88 9.32
C LEU A 179 9.27 -5.78 9.30
N TYR A 180 9.41 -6.57 8.25
CA TYR A 180 10.46 -7.57 8.09
C TYR A 180 11.31 -7.28 6.87
N ALA A 181 12.64 -7.43 7.00
CA ALA A 181 13.57 -7.39 5.87
C ALA A 181 13.83 -8.80 5.34
N LEU A 182 13.74 -8.98 4.03
CA LEU A 182 14.22 -10.19 3.38
C LEU A 182 15.73 -10.10 3.15
N PRO A 183 16.46 -11.24 3.15
CA PRO A 183 17.89 -11.22 2.87
C PRO A 183 18.19 -10.76 1.44
N SER A 184 19.27 -10.03 1.28
CA SER A 184 19.77 -9.61 -0.04
C SER A 184 21.23 -10.06 -0.21
N PRO A 185 21.50 -10.95 -1.19
CA PRO A 185 20.60 -11.52 -2.19
C PRO A 185 19.67 -12.61 -1.63
N LEU A 186 18.50 -12.79 -2.26
CA LEU A 186 17.61 -13.92 -2.00
C LEU A 186 18.21 -15.22 -2.53
N LYS A 187 18.15 -16.26 -1.73
CA LYS A 187 18.54 -17.63 -2.13
C LYS A 187 17.41 -18.25 -2.96
N ALA A 188 17.76 -18.75 -4.14
CA ALA A 188 16.80 -19.37 -5.05
C ALA A 188 16.46 -20.82 -4.68
N ARG A 189 17.27 -21.45 -3.85
CA ARG A 189 17.05 -22.81 -3.31
C ARG A 189 17.03 -22.71 -1.78
N GLY A 190 16.17 -23.53 -1.17
CA GLY A 190 15.95 -23.50 0.28
C GLY A 190 14.99 -22.38 0.71
N VAL A 191 14.98 -22.10 1.98
CA VAL A 191 14.12 -21.10 2.61
C VAL A 191 14.97 -19.90 3.04
N ASN A 192 14.52 -18.71 2.71
CA ASN A 192 15.07 -17.46 3.21
C ASN A 192 14.44 -17.16 4.57
N ILE A 193 15.07 -16.33 5.38
CA ILE A 193 14.52 -15.90 6.67
C ILE A 193 14.31 -14.41 6.61
N ALA A 194 13.06 -13.98 6.74
CA ALA A 194 12.70 -12.60 6.92
C ALA A 194 12.93 -12.20 8.37
N THR A 195 13.69 -11.13 8.60
CA THR A 195 14.07 -10.67 9.92
C THR A 195 13.26 -9.45 10.32
N ARG A 196 12.62 -9.51 11.49
CA ARG A 196 11.86 -8.39 12.03
C ARG A 196 12.78 -7.19 12.28
N LEU A 197 12.39 -6.03 11.76
CA LEU A 197 13.08 -4.75 11.96
C LEU A 197 12.43 -3.93 13.07
N ARG A 198 11.09 -3.93 13.11
CA ARG A 198 10.30 -3.26 14.14
C ARG A 198 8.91 -3.87 14.24
N THR A 199 8.23 -3.60 15.35
CA THR A 199 6.79 -3.84 15.46
C THR A 199 6.06 -2.79 14.61
N GLU A 200 5.11 -3.25 13.82
CA GLU A 200 4.18 -2.42 13.08
C GLU A 200 2.78 -2.76 13.56
N GLY A 201 2.04 -1.77 14.03
CA GLY A 201 0.67 -1.97 14.49
C GLY A 201 -0.36 -1.65 13.41
N GLY A 202 -1.55 -2.19 13.56
CA GLY A 202 -2.69 -1.89 12.69
C GLY A 202 -2.87 -2.85 11.52
N LEU A 203 -3.97 -2.66 10.84
CA LEU A 203 -4.35 -3.46 9.68
C LEU A 203 -3.72 -2.87 8.40
N VAL A 204 -2.38 -2.93 8.31
CA VAL A 204 -1.68 -2.49 7.10
C VAL A 204 -2.11 -3.37 5.92
N THR A 205 -2.70 -2.76 4.89
CA THR A 205 -3.25 -3.47 3.73
C THR A 205 -2.36 -3.38 2.49
N ASP A 206 -1.52 -2.37 2.35
CA ASP A 206 -0.50 -2.29 1.29
C ASP A 206 0.51 -1.17 1.59
N GLY A 207 1.53 -1.06 0.76
CA GLY A 207 2.54 -0.01 0.82
C GLY A 207 3.41 0.04 -0.42
N ALA A 208 4.12 1.14 -0.57
CA ALA A 208 5.01 1.36 -1.71
C ALA A 208 6.24 2.18 -1.33
N VAL A 209 7.37 1.92 -1.97
CA VAL A 209 8.56 2.78 -1.90
C VAL A 209 8.45 3.85 -2.97
N SER A 210 8.86 5.09 -2.66
CA SER A 210 8.87 6.20 -3.60
C SER A 210 9.78 5.91 -4.81
N PRO A 211 9.53 6.54 -5.97
CA PRO A 211 10.36 6.32 -7.17
C PRO A 211 11.86 6.60 -6.96
N THR A 212 12.19 7.49 -6.04
CA THR A 212 13.57 7.88 -5.68
C THR A 212 14.19 6.99 -4.60
N GLY A 213 13.38 6.19 -3.89
CA GLY A 213 13.85 5.34 -2.79
C GLY A 213 14.18 6.11 -1.51
N ASP A 214 13.72 7.36 -1.39
CA ASP A 214 13.97 8.23 -0.24
C ASP A 214 12.82 8.25 0.78
N ARG A 215 11.68 7.65 0.44
CA ARG A 215 10.49 7.55 1.29
C ARG A 215 9.77 6.23 1.00
N TYR A 216 8.92 5.81 1.91
CA TYR A 216 7.90 4.80 1.65
C TYR A 216 6.58 5.17 2.32
N VAL A 217 5.51 4.58 1.86
CA VAL A 217 4.16 4.72 2.41
C VAL A 217 3.63 3.36 2.81
N LEU A 218 2.93 3.31 3.93
CA LEU A 218 2.05 2.20 4.32
C LEU A 218 0.63 2.73 4.40
N ARG A 219 -0.33 1.94 3.98
CA ARG A 219 -1.74 2.26 4.14
C ARG A 219 -2.44 1.24 5.02
N ASP A 220 -3.46 1.68 5.73
CA ASP A 220 -4.53 0.87 6.25
C ASP A 220 -5.87 1.27 5.57
N TYR A 221 -7.00 0.93 6.16
CA TYR A 221 -8.32 1.26 5.59
C TYR A 221 -8.68 2.74 5.71
N VAL A 222 -8.02 3.52 6.57
CA VAL A 222 -8.39 4.90 6.89
C VAL A 222 -7.29 5.92 6.65
N ASP A 223 -6.02 5.49 6.75
CA ASP A 223 -4.86 6.37 6.63
C ASP A 223 -3.78 5.84 5.68
N ALA A 224 -3.04 6.76 5.07
CA ALA A 224 -1.73 6.51 4.48
C ALA A 224 -0.65 7.20 5.31
N VAL A 225 0.33 6.45 5.78
CA VAL A 225 1.44 6.96 6.61
C VAL A 225 2.71 6.99 5.79
N VAL A 226 3.30 8.17 5.62
CA VAL A 226 4.54 8.36 4.86
C VAL A 226 5.73 8.39 5.81
N TYR A 227 6.76 7.66 5.46
CA TYR A 227 8.01 7.55 6.20
C TYR A 227 9.19 8.08 5.39
N ALA A 228 10.12 8.77 6.05
CA ALA A 228 11.38 9.19 5.47
C ALA A 228 12.39 8.02 5.43
N GLY A 229 13.11 7.92 4.34
CA GLY A 229 14.08 6.84 4.10
C GLY A 229 13.44 5.54 3.63
N LEU A 230 14.26 4.50 3.53
CA LEU A 230 13.81 3.12 3.32
C LEU A 230 13.48 2.46 4.67
N PRO A 231 12.72 1.35 4.68
CA PRO A 231 12.41 0.66 5.93
C PRO A 231 13.65 0.26 6.76
N PRO A 232 13.59 0.45 8.10
CA PRO A 232 12.56 1.08 8.90
C PRO A 232 12.77 2.61 8.97
N GLY A 233 11.92 3.38 8.30
CA GLY A 233 11.98 4.84 8.28
C GLY A 233 11.24 5.49 9.45
N ARG A 234 11.33 6.83 9.56
CA ARG A 234 10.59 7.64 10.54
C ARG A 234 9.34 8.24 9.89
N GLU A 235 8.19 8.15 10.57
CA GLU A 235 6.95 8.81 10.13
C GLU A 235 7.16 10.32 9.94
N ILE A 236 6.72 10.85 8.79
CA ILE A 236 6.80 12.27 8.45
C ILE A 236 5.45 12.87 8.08
N ALA A 237 4.46 12.05 7.73
CA ALA A 237 3.10 12.50 7.49
C ALA A 237 2.10 11.35 7.65
N ARG A 238 0.89 11.69 8.07
CA ARG A 238 -0.29 10.83 8.09
C ARG A 238 -1.38 11.53 7.31
N ILE A 239 -1.99 10.83 6.36
CA ILE A 239 -2.92 11.38 5.38
C ILE A 239 -4.20 10.55 5.48
N PRO A 240 -5.31 11.14 5.91
CA PRO A 240 -6.61 10.46 5.86
C PRO A 240 -6.97 10.05 4.44
N LEU A 241 -7.41 8.81 4.27
CA LEU A 241 -7.85 8.29 2.98
C LEU A 241 -9.37 8.42 2.85
N PRO A 242 -9.90 8.62 1.63
CA PRO A 242 -11.32 8.56 1.37
C PRO A 242 -11.85 7.16 1.68
N ILE A 243 -13.13 7.08 2.04
CA ILE A 243 -13.80 5.81 2.32
C ILE A 243 -13.83 4.97 1.04
N GLN A 244 -13.29 3.77 1.12
CA GLN A 244 -13.30 2.73 0.10
C GLN A 244 -13.97 1.47 0.66
N VAL A 245 -14.50 0.62 -0.23
CA VAL A 245 -15.18 -0.62 0.20
C VAL A 245 -14.22 -1.55 0.92
N GLN A 246 -13.05 -1.77 0.30
CA GLN A 246 -11.95 -2.56 0.86
C GLN A 246 -10.65 -2.04 0.24
N GLY A 247 -10.12 -0.99 0.83
CA GLY A 247 -8.96 -0.29 0.29
C GLY A 247 -7.67 -1.08 0.50
N GLU A 248 -7.10 -1.68 -0.55
CA GLU A 248 -5.97 -2.60 -0.42
C GLU A 248 -4.79 -2.28 -1.33
N ALA A 249 -4.91 -1.39 -2.29
CA ALA A 249 -3.78 -1.07 -3.17
C ALA A 249 -3.35 0.39 -3.04
N ILE A 250 -2.01 0.62 -2.97
CA ILE A 250 -1.42 1.95 -2.98
C ILE A 250 -0.12 1.98 -3.80
N ALA A 251 0.07 3.04 -4.57
CA ALA A 251 1.30 3.27 -5.30
C ALA A 251 1.67 4.75 -5.30
N TRP A 252 2.95 5.06 -5.48
CA TRP A 252 3.38 6.42 -5.78
C TRP A 252 3.04 6.78 -7.22
N ALA A 253 2.49 7.96 -7.42
CA ALA A 253 2.44 8.52 -8.76
C ALA A 253 3.86 8.83 -9.27
N PRO A 254 4.09 8.81 -10.60
CA PRO A 254 5.43 9.01 -11.16
C PRO A 254 6.11 10.33 -10.79
N ASP A 255 5.31 11.35 -10.43
CA ASP A 255 5.80 12.66 -9.99
C ASP A 255 6.39 12.67 -8.57
N GLY A 256 6.18 11.58 -7.80
CA GLY A 256 6.59 11.47 -6.41
C GLY A 256 5.90 12.47 -5.46
N ARG A 257 4.83 13.14 -5.91
CA ARG A 257 4.09 14.18 -5.18
C ARG A 257 2.67 13.80 -4.80
N SER A 258 2.21 12.68 -5.29
CA SER A 258 0.90 12.12 -4.99
C SER A 258 0.97 10.59 -4.89
N LEU A 259 -0.05 10.02 -4.25
CA LEU A 259 -0.29 8.59 -4.20
C LEU A 259 -1.47 8.26 -5.11
N LEU A 260 -1.51 7.05 -5.58
CA LEU A 260 -2.66 6.44 -6.27
C LEU A 260 -3.16 5.32 -5.39
N ILE A 261 -4.47 5.25 -5.18
CA ILE A 261 -5.11 4.19 -4.40
C ILE A 261 -6.22 3.52 -5.19
N ALA A 262 -6.38 2.23 -4.97
CA ALA A 262 -7.49 1.43 -5.49
C ALA A 262 -8.05 0.53 -4.38
N SER A 263 -9.17 -0.10 -4.65
CA SER A 263 -9.91 -0.90 -3.68
C SER A 263 -10.53 -2.10 -4.36
N GLU A 264 -10.70 -3.19 -3.63
CA GLU A 264 -11.60 -4.25 -4.05
C GLU A 264 -13.03 -3.72 -4.20
N ARG A 265 -13.75 -4.27 -5.17
CA ARG A 265 -15.19 -3.97 -5.41
C ARG A 265 -15.50 -2.49 -5.59
N ASP A 266 -14.48 -1.69 -5.95
CA ASP A 266 -14.60 -0.28 -6.27
C ASP A 266 -13.76 0.00 -7.52
N ASP A 267 -14.37 0.54 -8.54
CA ASP A 267 -13.73 0.77 -9.84
C ASP A 267 -12.89 2.06 -9.90
N ARG A 268 -12.84 2.84 -8.80
CA ARG A 268 -12.15 4.14 -8.78
C ARG A 268 -10.64 3.98 -8.59
N LEU A 269 -9.88 4.58 -9.48
CA LEU A 269 -8.48 4.94 -9.22
C LEU A 269 -8.46 6.38 -8.69
N ILE A 270 -8.03 6.57 -7.46
CA ILE A 270 -8.10 7.85 -6.76
C ILE A 270 -6.68 8.38 -6.55
N ARG A 271 -6.48 9.69 -6.77
CA ARG A 271 -5.22 10.39 -6.49
C ARG A 271 -5.29 11.08 -5.13
N ILE A 272 -4.27 10.91 -4.33
CA ILE A 272 -4.10 11.54 -3.01
C ILE A 272 -2.89 12.47 -3.07
N PRO A 273 -3.06 13.79 -3.02
CA PRO A 273 -1.93 14.71 -3.01
C PRO A 273 -1.16 14.62 -1.68
N LEU A 274 0.17 14.64 -1.76
CA LEU A 274 1.00 14.67 -0.56
C LEU A 274 1.03 16.06 0.06
N PRO A 275 1.00 16.18 1.39
CA PRO A 275 1.26 17.43 2.08
C PRO A 275 2.71 17.89 1.86
N PRO A 276 3.02 19.18 2.00
CA PRO A 276 4.38 19.71 1.82
C PRO A 276 5.46 18.98 2.65
N SER A 277 5.11 18.52 3.86
CA SER A 277 6.00 17.75 4.75
C SER A 277 6.41 16.38 4.21
N ALA A 278 5.68 15.84 3.22
CA ALA A 278 5.89 14.52 2.64
C ALA A 278 6.29 14.55 1.15
N ARG A 279 6.57 15.74 0.60
CA ARG A 279 7.00 15.93 -0.79
C ARG A 279 8.50 15.84 -0.99
#